data_fcf977a8c2449bb8eb886d6c75cfcc63
#
_entry.id   fcf977a8c2449bb8eb886d6c75cfcc63
#
_cell.length_a   1.000
_cell.length_b   1.000
_cell.length_c   1.000
_cell.angle_alpha   90.00
_cell.angle_beta   90.00
_cell.angle_gamma   90.00
#
_symmetry.space_group_name_H-M   'P 1'
#
loop_
_entity.id
_entity.type
_entity.pdbx_description
1 polymer ?
#
loop_
_entity_poly.entity_id
_entity_poly.type
_entity_poly.pdbx_seq_one_letter_code
_entity_poly.pdbx_strand_id
1 'polypeptide(L)'
;MLFIGDSVGESIASTFASVVTPAYPTMNYQALSNRCLVGPSCVAAASGAPDAPAIINALTPEQYPSVAIIQLGYNDDPNTYQSDVDQVVNALSARGVQRIVFINLSTRRTSRNYALSNAVLANAAASYPNVSLLDWNAASSAPSQKRWFSDDIHLTSTGRSEFTLFIRNQLDALRSQNIITNGVATVLPLGVPMAKGDRGDNVKALQTALNAYFKLPKKKRIAVDGVLGKGTIALVTTLETNAALPIDGIADEAVLAVLGIDPATIILSQGTKHATVATAQTALARVLKVKVRADGIYGSGTTRLVKRFQKSVGIKQTGKINRLTWQALLSASMQK
;
A
#
# COMPACT_ATOMS: atom_id res chain seq x y z
N MET A 1 0.00 0.44 6.13
CA MET A 1 1.44 0.08 5.97
C MET A 1 1.66 -1.38 6.33
N LEU A 2 2.71 -2.01 5.82
CA LEU A 2 3.16 -3.36 6.19
C LEU A 2 4.60 -3.28 6.70
N PHE A 3 4.91 -3.93 7.81
CA PHE A 3 6.28 -4.14 8.29
C PHE A 3 6.58 -5.64 8.25
N ILE A 4 7.66 -6.03 7.58
CA ILE A 4 8.18 -7.40 7.58
C ILE A 4 9.58 -7.38 8.17
N GLY A 5 9.81 -8.15 9.23
CA GLY A 5 11.08 -8.19 9.95
C GLY A 5 11.47 -9.57 10.44
N ASP A 6 12.75 -9.71 10.78
CA ASP A 6 13.35 -10.90 11.44
C ASP A 6 13.38 -10.75 12.98
N SER A 7 14.34 -11.41 13.65
CA SER A 7 14.51 -11.35 15.11
C SER A 7 14.76 -9.93 15.62
N VAL A 8 15.44 -9.10 14.84
CA VAL A 8 15.68 -7.70 15.21
C VAL A 8 14.36 -6.93 15.20
N GLY A 9 13.55 -7.09 14.13
CA GLY A 9 12.20 -6.55 14.07
C GLY A 9 11.30 -7.10 15.18
N GLU A 10 11.29 -8.42 15.40
CA GLU A 10 10.49 -9.03 16.47
C GLU A 10 10.84 -8.43 17.84
N SER A 11 12.10 -8.18 18.11
CA SER A 11 12.58 -7.64 19.39
C SER A 11 12.06 -6.23 19.72
N ILE A 12 11.66 -5.46 18.72
CA ILE A 12 11.14 -4.08 18.88
C ILE A 12 9.62 -3.99 18.86
N ALA A 13 8.87 -5.08 18.76
CA ALA A 13 7.42 -5.05 18.57
C ALA A 13 6.67 -4.16 19.58
N SER A 14 7.01 -4.23 20.86
CA SER A 14 6.38 -3.42 21.91
C SER A 14 6.75 -1.93 21.83
N THR A 15 8.03 -1.61 21.59
CA THR A 15 8.48 -0.23 21.42
C THR A 15 7.95 0.36 20.13
N PHE A 16 7.84 -0.44 19.06
CA PHE A 16 7.24 -0.05 17.80
C PHE A 16 5.76 0.30 17.96
N ALA A 17 5.00 -0.53 18.68
CA ALA A 17 3.59 -0.28 18.98
C ALA A 17 3.37 1.03 19.76
N SER A 18 4.29 1.39 20.66
CA SER A 18 4.18 2.61 21.46
C SER A 18 4.70 3.88 20.77
N VAL A 19 5.68 3.76 19.88
CA VAL A 19 6.38 4.91 19.29
C VAL A 19 5.97 5.16 17.82
N VAL A 20 5.86 4.11 17.01
CA VAL A 20 5.59 4.23 15.57
C VAL A 20 4.10 4.14 15.27
N THR A 21 3.41 3.15 15.84
CA THR A 21 1.99 2.90 15.54
C THR A 21 1.07 4.09 15.79
N PRO A 22 1.25 4.93 16.84
CA PRO A 22 0.38 6.10 17.02
C PRO A 22 0.42 7.11 15.87
N ALA A 23 1.53 7.20 15.15
CA ALA A 23 1.65 8.07 13.97
C ALA A 23 1.29 7.36 12.66
N TYR A 24 1.28 6.03 12.67
CA TYR A 24 1.02 5.16 11.51
C TYR A 24 0.05 4.05 11.91
N PRO A 25 -1.22 4.38 12.24
CA PRO A 25 -2.16 3.47 12.92
C PRO A 25 -2.58 2.25 12.09
N THR A 26 -2.40 2.30 10.77
CA THR A 26 -2.77 1.18 9.87
C THR A 26 -1.60 0.22 9.61
N MET A 27 -0.71 0.03 10.60
CA MET A 27 0.46 -0.84 10.47
C MET A 27 0.08 -2.31 10.66
N ASN A 28 0.28 -3.13 9.63
CA ASN A 28 0.32 -4.60 9.74
C ASN A 28 1.76 -5.00 10.08
N TYR A 29 1.99 -5.44 11.29
CA TYR A 29 3.32 -5.76 11.80
C TYR A 29 3.59 -7.26 11.76
N GLN A 30 4.53 -7.68 10.92
CA GLN A 30 4.87 -9.07 10.62
C GLN A 30 6.36 -9.31 10.88
N ALA A 31 6.79 -9.40 12.14
CA ALA A 31 8.17 -9.74 12.49
C ALA A 31 8.22 -11.08 13.23
N LEU A 32 9.21 -11.90 12.89
CA LEU A 32 9.39 -13.22 13.48
C LEU A 32 10.85 -13.65 13.37
N SER A 33 11.41 -14.20 14.43
CA SER A 33 12.78 -14.72 14.48
C SER A 33 13.07 -15.73 13.35
N ASN A 34 14.30 -15.72 12.89
CA ASN A 34 14.82 -16.57 11.81
C ASN A 34 14.14 -16.38 10.44
N ARG A 35 13.35 -15.33 10.27
CA ARG A 35 12.76 -15.03 8.96
C ARG A 35 13.84 -14.56 7.99
N CYS A 36 13.77 -15.08 6.76
CA CYS A 36 14.58 -14.66 5.64
C CYS A 36 13.77 -13.82 4.65
N LEU A 37 14.46 -13.09 3.80
CA LEU A 37 13.83 -12.33 2.72
C LEU A 37 13.15 -13.31 1.74
N VAL A 38 13.87 -14.35 1.30
CA VAL A 38 13.34 -15.44 0.46
C VAL A 38 13.83 -16.79 1.00
N GLY A 39 12.91 -17.72 1.23
CA GLY A 39 13.18 -19.00 1.91
C GLY A 39 14.30 -19.85 1.34
N PRO A 40 14.43 -20.05 0.01
CA PRO A 40 15.51 -20.83 -0.57
C PRO A 40 16.94 -20.30 -0.29
N SER A 41 17.08 -19.01 -0.06
CA SER A 41 18.34 -18.32 0.23
C SER A 41 18.64 -18.20 1.72
N CYS A 42 17.82 -18.83 2.55
CA CYS A 42 17.93 -18.76 4.00
C CYS A 42 19.14 -19.56 4.49
N VAL A 43 20.07 -18.91 5.17
CA VAL A 43 21.23 -19.56 5.82
C VAL A 43 21.01 -19.79 7.32
N ALA A 44 19.94 -19.24 7.88
CA ALA A 44 19.46 -19.64 9.20
C ALA A 44 18.82 -21.03 9.11
N ALA A 45 18.96 -21.84 10.18
CA ALA A 45 18.30 -23.14 10.22
C ALA A 45 16.80 -22.98 9.92
N ALA A 46 16.26 -23.85 9.08
CA ALA A 46 14.87 -23.82 8.66
C ALA A 46 13.93 -23.72 9.88
N SER A 47 13.41 -22.53 10.12
CA SER A 47 12.60 -22.24 11.31
C SER A 47 11.10 -22.43 11.06
N GLY A 48 10.70 -22.69 9.80
CA GLY A 48 9.30 -22.64 9.38
C GLY A 48 8.69 -21.24 9.37
N ALA A 49 9.46 -20.19 9.64
CA ALA A 49 8.99 -18.81 9.56
C ALA A 49 8.64 -18.46 8.09
N PRO A 50 7.42 -17.96 7.80
CA PRO A 50 7.08 -17.55 6.44
C PRO A 50 8.03 -16.46 5.97
N ASP A 51 8.61 -16.60 4.77
CA ASP A 51 9.42 -15.57 4.10
C ASP A 51 8.58 -14.37 3.62
N ALA A 52 9.24 -13.33 3.10
CA ALA A 52 8.51 -12.15 2.63
C ALA A 52 7.53 -12.47 1.49
N PRO A 53 7.87 -13.28 0.46
CA PRO A 53 6.92 -13.72 -0.56
C PRO A 53 5.70 -14.43 0.01
N ALA A 54 5.85 -15.32 1.00
CA ALA A 54 4.74 -16.03 1.62
C ALA A 54 3.79 -15.05 2.33
N ILE A 55 4.33 -14.08 3.08
CA ILE A 55 3.51 -13.03 3.73
C ILE A 55 2.80 -12.20 2.68
N ILE A 56 3.51 -11.74 1.64
CA ILE A 56 2.97 -10.90 0.58
C ILE A 56 1.86 -11.63 -0.18
N ASN A 57 2.02 -12.93 -0.43
CA ASN A 57 1.03 -13.75 -1.13
C ASN A 57 -0.20 -14.07 -0.28
N ALA A 58 -0.06 -14.11 1.04
CA ALA A 58 -1.17 -14.34 1.97
C ALA A 58 -2.06 -13.10 2.16
N LEU A 59 -1.61 -11.90 1.77
CA LEU A 59 -2.42 -10.69 1.85
C LEU A 59 -3.58 -10.75 0.84
N THR A 60 -4.77 -10.38 1.28
CA THR A 60 -5.89 -10.11 0.38
C THR A 60 -5.73 -8.72 -0.28
N PRO A 61 -6.40 -8.45 -1.42
CA PRO A 61 -6.31 -7.15 -2.08
C PRO A 61 -6.63 -5.94 -1.18
N GLU A 62 -7.53 -6.12 -0.21
CA GLU A 62 -7.92 -5.10 0.77
C GLU A 62 -6.81 -4.80 1.78
N GLN A 63 -5.90 -5.74 1.96
CA GLN A 63 -4.76 -5.63 2.89
C GLN A 63 -3.49 -5.09 2.23
N TYR A 64 -3.50 -4.87 0.91
CA TYR A 64 -2.29 -4.36 0.25
C TYR A 64 -1.93 -2.97 0.77
N PRO A 65 -0.70 -2.82 1.29
CA PRO A 65 -0.26 -1.55 1.86
C PRO A 65 0.14 -0.57 0.75
N SER A 66 0.03 0.73 1.02
CA SER A 66 0.69 1.75 0.19
C SER A 66 2.19 1.79 0.42
N VAL A 67 2.64 1.43 1.62
CA VAL A 67 4.04 1.40 2.03
C VAL A 67 4.36 0.07 2.68
N ALA A 68 5.42 -0.60 2.22
CA ALA A 68 6.01 -1.77 2.85
C ALA A 68 7.39 -1.44 3.41
N ILE A 69 7.64 -1.80 4.65
CA ILE A 69 8.92 -1.64 5.33
C ILE A 69 9.52 -3.04 5.50
N ILE A 70 10.72 -3.23 5.01
CA ILE A 70 11.41 -4.53 4.99
C ILE A 70 12.68 -4.42 5.84
N GLN A 71 12.70 -5.13 6.95
CA GLN A 71 13.84 -5.25 7.86
C GLN A 71 14.27 -6.71 7.89
N LEU A 72 14.86 -7.20 6.81
CA LEU A 72 15.33 -8.57 6.59
C LEU A 72 16.73 -8.56 5.98
N GLY A 73 17.47 -9.66 6.13
CA GLY A 73 18.78 -9.83 5.53
C GLY A 73 19.83 -10.43 6.47
N TYR A 74 19.61 -10.43 7.80
CA TYR A 74 20.55 -11.03 8.72
C TYR A 74 20.60 -12.57 8.59
N ASN A 75 19.55 -13.19 8.08
CA ASN A 75 19.42 -14.64 7.92
C ASN A 75 19.61 -15.10 6.47
N ASP A 76 19.83 -14.19 5.54
CA ASP A 76 19.94 -14.46 4.11
C ASP A 76 21.40 -14.65 3.66
N ASP A 77 21.61 -15.35 2.54
CA ASP A 77 22.93 -15.46 1.90
C ASP A 77 23.24 -14.14 1.15
N PRO A 78 24.31 -13.42 1.51
CA PRO A 78 24.69 -12.21 0.81
C PRO A 78 24.93 -12.39 -0.70
N ASN A 79 25.28 -13.60 -1.16
CA ASN A 79 25.59 -13.86 -2.55
C ASN A 79 24.33 -14.00 -3.43
N THR A 80 23.21 -14.40 -2.86
CA THR A 80 21.90 -14.51 -3.56
C THR A 80 21.00 -13.33 -3.31
N TYR A 81 21.37 -12.43 -2.38
CA TYR A 81 20.51 -11.39 -1.85
C TYR A 81 19.99 -10.42 -2.91
N GLN A 82 20.73 -10.20 -4.02
CA GLN A 82 20.25 -9.37 -5.14
C GLN A 82 18.98 -9.94 -5.77
N SER A 83 18.98 -11.23 -6.11
CA SER A 83 17.81 -11.88 -6.71
C SER A 83 16.60 -11.89 -5.75
N ASP A 84 16.86 -12.00 -4.45
CA ASP A 84 15.83 -12.04 -3.44
C ASP A 84 15.17 -10.66 -3.25
N VAL A 85 15.99 -9.59 -3.24
CA VAL A 85 15.52 -8.21 -3.22
C VAL A 85 14.67 -7.92 -4.46
N ASP A 86 15.14 -8.31 -5.66
CA ASP A 86 14.41 -8.11 -6.90
C ASP A 86 13.06 -8.84 -6.89
N GLN A 87 13.03 -10.08 -6.37
CA GLN A 87 11.80 -10.84 -6.23
C GLN A 87 10.78 -10.14 -5.32
N VAL A 88 11.22 -9.66 -4.16
CA VAL A 88 10.35 -8.98 -3.19
C VAL A 88 9.89 -7.63 -3.72
N VAL A 89 10.78 -6.84 -4.33
CA VAL A 89 10.42 -5.55 -4.95
C VAL A 89 9.38 -5.76 -6.05
N ASN A 90 9.59 -6.75 -6.93
CA ASN A 90 8.64 -7.07 -8.00
C ASN A 90 7.30 -7.56 -7.45
N ALA A 91 7.30 -8.41 -6.42
CA ALA A 91 6.08 -8.92 -5.80
C ALA A 91 5.24 -7.81 -5.14
N LEU A 92 5.87 -6.88 -4.44
CA LEU A 92 5.22 -5.72 -3.82
C LEU A 92 4.75 -4.72 -4.88
N SER A 93 5.58 -4.43 -5.88
CA SER A 93 5.24 -3.50 -6.96
C SER A 93 4.07 -4.00 -7.79
N ALA A 94 4.02 -5.31 -8.10
CA ALA A 94 2.90 -5.94 -8.80
C ALA A 94 1.58 -5.83 -8.04
N ARG A 95 1.62 -5.66 -6.71
CA ARG A 95 0.47 -5.43 -5.84
C ARG A 95 0.16 -3.96 -5.62
N GLY A 96 0.87 -3.08 -6.32
CA GLY A 96 0.63 -1.64 -6.28
C GLY A 96 1.16 -0.95 -5.02
N VAL A 97 2.12 -1.55 -4.32
CA VAL A 97 2.82 -0.88 -3.22
C VAL A 97 3.59 0.31 -3.77
N GLN A 98 3.24 1.51 -3.29
CA GLN A 98 3.77 2.77 -3.83
C GLN A 98 5.20 3.05 -3.36
N ARG A 99 5.53 2.62 -2.14
CA ARG A 99 6.87 2.78 -1.57
C ARG A 99 7.28 1.53 -0.82
N ILE A 100 8.47 1.04 -1.15
CA ILE A 100 9.14 -0.05 -0.46
C ILE A 100 10.33 0.56 0.26
N VAL A 101 10.36 0.41 1.57
CA VAL A 101 11.37 1.00 2.44
C VAL A 101 12.21 -0.13 3.02
N PHE A 102 13.42 -0.30 2.53
CA PHE A 102 14.38 -1.22 3.15
C PHE A 102 15.11 -0.55 4.30
N ILE A 103 15.40 -1.31 5.34
CA ILE A 103 16.31 -0.94 6.42
C ILE A 103 17.56 -1.79 6.26
N ASN A 104 18.72 -1.16 6.07
CA ASN A 104 19.95 -1.90 5.91
C ASN A 104 20.46 -2.49 7.23
N LEU A 105 21.48 -3.31 7.16
CA LEU A 105 21.98 -4.17 8.21
C LEU A 105 23.18 -3.52 8.91
N SER A 106 23.25 -3.59 10.24
CA SER A 106 24.48 -3.30 10.95
C SER A 106 25.60 -4.27 10.52
N THR A 107 26.76 -3.73 10.20
CA THR A 107 27.94 -4.51 9.82
C THR A 107 28.87 -4.82 11.00
N ARG A 108 28.41 -4.67 12.24
CA ARG A 108 29.22 -4.92 13.45
C ARG A 108 29.67 -6.37 13.55
N ARG A 109 28.78 -7.32 13.26
CA ARG A 109 29.16 -8.72 13.17
C ARG A 109 29.91 -8.98 11.87
N THR A 110 31.14 -9.47 11.98
CA THR A 110 32.05 -9.69 10.83
C THR A 110 32.04 -11.13 10.29
N SER A 111 31.32 -12.05 10.93
CA SER A 111 31.23 -13.45 10.50
C SER A 111 30.42 -13.66 9.20
N ARG A 112 29.70 -12.64 8.74
CA ARG A 112 29.00 -12.59 7.45
C ARG A 112 29.23 -11.26 6.76
N ASN A 113 29.21 -11.25 5.43
CA ASN A 113 29.44 -10.04 4.65
C ASN A 113 28.16 -9.22 4.47
N TYR A 114 27.64 -8.66 5.56
CA TYR A 114 26.46 -7.75 5.50
C TYR A 114 26.73 -6.47 4.70
N ALA A 115 28.00 -6.10 4.50
CA ALA A 115 28.34 -4.99 3.62
C ALA A 115 27.94 -5.27 2.16
N LEU A 116 28.05 -6.51 1.70
CA LEU A 116 27.56 -6.93 0.39
C LEU A 116 26.03 -6.80 0.30
N SER A 117 25.30 -7.30 1.30
CA SER A 117 23.84 -7.13 1.35
C SER A 117 23.44 -5.65 1.37
N ASN A 118 24.15 -4.80 2.10
CA ASN A 118 23.88 -3.36 2.13
C ASN A 118 24.14 -2.68 0.79
N ALA A 119 25.18 -3.12 0.05
CA ALA A 119 25.42 -2.63 -1.31
C ALA A 119 24.28 -3.00 -2.26
N VAL A 120 23.73 -4.21 -2.14
CA VAL A 120 22.53 -4.64 -2.89
C VAL A 120 21.33 -3.72 -2.59
N LEU A 121 21.07 -3.43 -1.32
CA LEU A 121 19.97 -2.55 -0.93
C LEU A 121 20.17 -1.10 -1.43
N ALA A 122 21.42 -0.60 -1.41
CA ALA A 122 21.75 0.71 -1.98
C ALA A 122 21.52 0.75 -3.49
N ASN A 123 21.93 -0.31 -4.22
CA ASN A 123 21.68 -0.46 -5.65
C ASN A 123 20.17 -0.55 -5.94
N ALA A 124 19.40 -1.26 -5.13
CA ALA A 124 17.95 -1.33 -5.29
C ALA A 124 17.31 0.05 -5.12
N ALA A 125 17.71 0.84 -4.11
CA ALA A 125 17.22 2.20 -3.92
C ALA A 125 17.59 3.14 -5.08
N ALA A 126 18.72 2.92 -5.74
CA ALA A 126 19.14 3.69 -6.92
C ALA A 126 18.41 3.25 -8.21
N SER A 127 18.07 1.96 -8.32
CA SER A 127 17.53 1.36 -9.56
C SER A 127 16.02 1.36 -9.61
N TYR A 128 15.34 1.21 -8.48
CA TYR A 128 13.89 1.15 -8.38
C TYR A 128 13.33 2.48 -7.83
N PRO A 129 12.57 3.24 -8.62
CA PRO A 129 12.09 4.58 -8.21
C PRO A 129 11.13 4.56 -7.02
N ASN A 130 10.53 3.41 -6.73
CA ASN A 130 9.63 3.20 -5.59
C ASN A 130 10.34 2.58 -4.37
N VAL A 131 11.65 2.42 -4.39
CA VAL A 131 12.45 1.93 -3.27
C VAL A 131 13.13 3.09 -2.53
N SER A 132 13.15 3.02 -1.22
CA SER A 132 13.91 3.90 -0.32
C SER A 132 14.73 3.07 0.64
N LEU A 133 15.88 3.58 1.06
CA LEU A 133 16.77 2.92 2.01
C LEU A 133 16.89 3.75 3.28
N LEU A 134 16.68 3.13 4.44
CA LEU A 134 16.99 3.69 5.74
C LEU A 134 18.34 3.15 6.21
N ASP A 135 19.31 4.01 6.41
CA ASP A 135 20.69 3.64 6.71
C ASP A 135 20.90 3.42 8.22
N TRP A 136 20.43 2.28 8.72
CA TRP A 136 20.68 1.84 10.09
C TRP A 136 22.17 1.53 10.34
N ASN A 137 22.88 1.04 9.33
CA ASN A 137 24.30 0.79 9.45
C ASN A 137 25.05 2.06 9.82
N ALA A 138 24.87 3.15 9.09
CA ALA A 138 25.49 4.44 9.43
C ALA A 138 25.03 4.95 10.79
N ALA A 139 23.73 4.90 11.08
CA ALA A 139 23.15 5.34 12.34
C ALA A 139 23.68 4.59 13.57
N SER A 140 24.10 3.33 13.41
CA SER A 140 24.53 2.44 14.51
C SER A 140 26.03 2.13 14.52
N SER A 141 26.84 2.72 13.63
CA SER A 141 28.25 2.34 13.41
C SER A 141 29.23 2.89 14.45
N ALA A 142 28.96 4.04 15.09
CA ALA A 142 29.89 4.66 16.00
C ALA A 142 30.26 3.75 17.19
N PRO A 143 31.50 3.85 17.72
CA PRO A 143 31.95 2.99 18.83
C PRO A 143 31.06 3.11 20.08
N SER A 144 30.52 4.28 20.38
CA SER A 144 29.62 4.52 21.52
C SER A 144 28.29 3.76 21.42
N GLN A 145 27.87 3.38 20.19
CA GLN A 145 26.64 2.66 19.92
C GLN A 145 26.79 1.14 20.04
N LYS A 146 27.99 0.63 20.32
CA LYS A 146 28.20 -0.81 20.60
C LYS A 146 27.28 -1.29 21.72
N ARG A 147 26.98 -0.47 22.70
CA ARG A 147 26.05 -0.76 23.80
C ARG A 147 24.59 -1.00 23.37
N TRP A 148 24.25 -0.67 22.13
CA TRP A 148 22.91 -0.94 21.58
C TRP A 148 22.72 -2.40 21.19
N PHE A 149 23.83 -3.16 21.12
CA PHE A 149 23.85 -4.55 20.66
C PHE A 149 24.30 -5.49 21.77
N SER A 150 23.66 -6.66 21.86
CA SER A 150 24.06 -7.72 22.78
C SER A 150 25.10 -8.65 22.17
N ASP A 151 25.04 -8.89 20.85
CA ASP A 151 25.88 -9.82 20.10
C ASP A 151 26.24 -9.29 18.70
N ASP A 152 26.30 -7.97 18.53
CA ASP A 152 26.59 -7.27 17.27
C ASP A 152 25.47 -7.35 16.19
N ILE A 153 24.35 -8.04 16.48
CA ILE A 153 23.12 -8.06 15.68
C ILE A 153 21.92 -7.70 16.54
N HIS A 154 21.67 -8.51 17.60
CA HIS A 154 20.48 -8.36 18.42
C HIS A 154 20.59 -7.18 19.37
N LEU A 155 19.48 -6.51 19.59
CA LEU A 155 19.43 -5.25 20.30
C LEU A 155 19.21 -5.43 21.81
N THR A 156 19.97 -4.65 22.60
CA THR A 156 19.67 -4.44 24.02
C THR A 156 18.38 -3.62 24.19
N SER A 157 17.92 -3.43 25.42
CA SER A 157 16.76 -2.55 25.68
C SER A 157 16.97 -1.12 25.14
N THR A 158 18.17 -0.55 25.35
CA THR A 158 18.54 0.76 24.78
C THR A 158 18.55 0.69 23.26
N GLY A 159 19.15 -0.33 22.66
CA GLY A 159 19.21 -0.50 21.20
C GLY A 159 17.82 -0.61 20.58
N ARG A 160 16.88 -1.32 21.23
CA ARG A 160 15.49 -1.40 20.76
C ARG A 160 14.81 -0.03 20.73
N SER A 161 15.00 0.77 21.75
CA SER A 161 14.45 2.13 21.79
C SER A 161 15.04 3.01 20.70
N GLU A 162 16.37 2.99 20.53
CA GLU A 162 17.09 3.78 19.53
C GLU A 162 16.74 3.37 18.10
N PHE A 163 16.65 2.06 17.83
CA PHE A 163 16.25 1.56 16.52
C PHE A 163 14.80 1.94 16.18
N THR A 164 13.90 1.85 17.16
CA THR A 164 12.50 2.25 16.96
C THR A 164 12.38 3.76 16.70
N LEU A 165 13.11 4.59 17.45
CA LEU A 165 13.17 6.04 17.21
C LEU A 165 13.78 6.38 15.86
N PHE A 166 14.84 5.67 15.47
CA PHE A 166 15.42 5.80 14.13
C PHE A 166 14.37 5.55 13.05
N ILE A 167 13.65 4.41 13.11
CA ILE A 167 12.59 4.10 12.14
C ILE A 167 11.53 5.20 12.13
N ARG A 168 11.05 5.62 13.29
CA ARG A 168 10.05 6.69 13.39
C ARG A 168 10.52 7.98 12.74
N ASN A 169 11.71 8.46 13.07
CA ASN A 169 12.27 9.70 12.55
C ASN A 169 12.47 9.64 11.03
N GLN A 170 12.94 8.50 10.50
CA GLN A 170 13.12 8.31 9.07
C GLN A 170 11.79 8.27 8.31
N LEU A 171 10.77 7.60 8.86
CA LEU A 171 9.43 7.60 8.27
C LEU A 171 8.81 9.00 8.28
N ASP A 172 8.99 9.75 9.35
CA ASP A 172 8.53 11.15 9.44
C ASP A 172 9.26 12.05 8.43
N ALA A 173 10.55 11.81 8.20
CA ALA A 173 11.32 12.51 7.16
C ALA A 173 10.81 12.17 5.75
N LEU A 174 10.58 10.89 5.44
CA LEU A 174 10.00 10.48 4.16
C LEU A 174 8.60 11.07 3.96
N ARG A 175 7.80 11.17 5.02
CA ARG A 175 6.48 11.79 5.00
C ARG A 175 6.55 13.29 4.73
N SER A 176 7.47 14.01 5.39
CA SER A 176 7.65 15.46 5.21
C SER A 176 8.10 15.82 3.79
N GLN A 177 8.77 14.89 3.11
CA GLN A 177 9.19 15.00 1.71
C GLN A 177 8.11 14.51 0.72
N ASN A 178 6.92 14.15 1.19
CA ASN A 178 5.85 13.54 0.40
C ASN A 178 6.24 12.23 -0.34
N ILE A 179 7.29 11.53 0.15
CA ILE A 179 7.74 10.25 -0.38
C ILE A 179 6.85 9.12 0.10
N ILE A 180 6.36 9.22 1.36
CA ILE A 180 5.34 8.34 1.91
C ILE A 180 4.17 9.16 2.44
N THR A 181 3.00 8.56 2.45
CA THR A 181 1.81 9.10 3.10
C THR A 181 1.61 8.40 4.45
N ASN A 182 0.70 8.88 5.31
CA ASN A 182 0.44 8.31 6.65
C ASN A 182 -0.09 6.86 6.66
N GLY A 183 0.13 6.10 5.60
CA GLY A 183 -0.41 4.75 5.45
C GLY A 183 -1.89 4.70 5.08
N VAL A 184 -2.57 5.82 5.19
CA VAL A 184 -3.74 6.06 4.36
C VAL A 184 -3.15 6.38 3.00
N ALA A 185 -3.22 5.43 2.08
CA ALA A 185 -2.98 5.76 0.70
C ALA A 185 -3.83 6.99 0.41
N THR A 186 -3.22 8.10 -0.02
CA THR A 186 -3.86 8.95 -1.00
C THR A 186 -3.82 8.21 -2.35
N VAL A 187 -4.25 6.96 -2.34
CA VAL A 187 -4.94 6.42 -3.48
C VAL A 187 -6.15 7.31 -3.57
N LEU A 188 -6.17 8.18 -4.55
CA LEU A 188 -7.42 8.83 -4.94
C LEU A 188 -8.46 7.74 -4.85
N PRO A 189 -9.43 7.85 -3.92
CA PRO A 189 -10.32 6.73 -3.64
C PRO A 189 -10.97 6.35 -4.96
N LEU A 190 -10.86 5.09 -5.30
CA LEU A 190 -11.28 4.59 -6.59
C LEU A 190 -12.77 4.92 -6.76
N GLY A 191 -13.11 5.82 -7.70
CA GLY A 191 -14.49 6.24 -7.90
C GLY A 191 -15.13 7.05 -6.76
N VAL A 192 -14.35 7.70 -5.91
CA VAL A 192 -14.78 8.64 -4.86
C VAL A 192 -13.96 9.94 -5.05
N PRO A 193 -14.52 11.12 -4.79
CA PRO A 193 -15.91 11.35 -4.41
C PRO A 193 -16.88 11.14 -5.58
N MET A 194 -18.08 10.63 -5.30
CA MET A 194 -19.15 10.50 -6.29
C MET A 194 -20.00 11.77 -6.29
N ALA A 195 -20.18 12.35 -7.46
CA ALA A 195 -20.85 13.62 -7.64
C ALA A 195 -21.95 13.56 -8.71
N LYS A 196 -22.70 14.64 -8.87
CA LYS A 196 -23.78 14.75 -9.87
C LYS A 196 -23.34 14.31 -11.25
N GLY A 197 -24.06 13.36 -11.83
CA GLY A 197 -23.84 12.86 -13.19
C GLY A 197 -22.94 11.64 -13.26
N ASP A 198 -22.34 11.21 -12.15
CA ASP A 198 -21.61 9.95 -12.08
C ASP A 198 -22.53 8.75 -12.26
N ARG A 199 -22.00 7.67 -12.79
CA ARG A 199 -22.76 6.46 -13.14
C ARG A 199 -21.97 5.20 -12.86
N GLY A 200 -22.70 4.10 -12.65
CA GLY A 200 -22.13 2.76 -12.54
C GLY A 200 -22.56 2.02 -11.29
N ASP A 201 -21.92 0.88 -11.06
CA ASP A 201 -22.29 -0.02 -9.96
C ASP A 201 -22.00 0.59 -8.58
N ASN A 202 -20.98 1.46 -8.47
CA ASN A 202 -20.70 2.19 -7.23
C ASN A 202 -21.85 3.12 -6.83
N VAL A 203 -22.47 3.77 -7.81
CA VAL A 203 -23.66 4.63 -7.58
C VAL A 203 -24.86 3.75 -7.16
N LYS A 204 -25.03 2.57 -7.74
CA LYS A 204 -26.07 1.63 -7.26
C LYS A 204 -25.85 1.19 -5.82
N ALA A 205 -24.60 0.91 -5.44
CA ALA A 205 -24.25 0.57 -4.07
C ALA A 205 -24.60 1.72 -3.10
N LEU A 206 -24.23 2.97 -3.46
CA LEU A 206 -24.58 4.16 -2.71
C LEU A 206 -26.12 4.32 -2.57
N GLN A 207 -26.87 4.21 -3.68
CA GLN A 207 -28.32 4.33 -3.67
C GLN A 207 -28.99 3.25 -2.80
N THR A 208 -28.47 2.01 -2.85
CA THR A 208 -28.93 0.93 -2.00
C THR A 208 -28.70 1.22 -0.53
N ALA A 209 -27.51 1.68 -0.18
CA ALA A 209 -27.13 2.02 1.19
C ALA A 209 -27.95 3.20 1.73
N LEU A 210 -28.17 4.24 0.94
CA LEU A 210 -29.01 5.39 1.30
C LEU A 210 -30.46 4.96 1.58
N ASN A 211 -31.06 4.14 0.73
CA ASN A 211 -32.39 3.60 0.96
C ASN A 211 -32.49 2.76 2.24
N ALA A 212 -31.43 2.01 2.57
CA ALA A 212 -31.34 1.21 3.80
C ALA A 212 -31.12 2.10 5.02
N TYR A 213 -30.19 3.03 4.97
CA TYR A 213 -29.85 3.95 6.07
C TYR A 213 -31.07 4.75 6.54
N PHE A 214 -31.81 5.34 5.60
CA PHE A 214 -33.02 6.10 5.90
C PHE A 214 -34.27 5.23 6.13
N LYS A 215 -34.15 3.89 6.05
CA LYS A 215 -35.27 2.92 6.19
C LYS A 215 -36.48 3.31 5.34
N LEU A 216 -36.22 3.81 4.12
CA LEU A 216 -37.28 4.37 3.27
C LEU A 216 -38.30 3.29 2.88
N PRO A 217 -39.62 3.56 3.08
CA PRO A 217 -40.66 2.68 2.60
C PRO A 217 -40.63 2.61 1.06
N LYS A 218 -41.03 1.46 0.50
CA LYS A 218 -40.91 1.14 -0.94
C LYS A 218 -41.33 2.28 -1.87
N LYS A 219 -42.42 2.99 -1.54
CA LYS A 219 -42.95 4.11 -2.35
C LYS A 219 -42.08 5.39 -2.27
N LYS A 220 -41.19 5.53 -1.30
CA LYS A 220 -40.30 6.71 -1.10
C LYS A 220 -38.84 6.41 -1.41
N ARG A 221 -38.49 5.17 -1.77
CA ARG A 221 -37.13 4.81 -2.14
C ARG A 221 -36.71 5.52 -3.43
N ILE A 222 -35.48 6.00 -3.45
CA ILE A 222 -34.86 6.40 -4.72
C ILE A 222 -34.62 5.14 -5.58
N ALA A 223 -34.68 5.31 -6.89
CA ALA A 223 -34.35 4.26 -7.83
C ALA A 223 -32.87 3.87 -7.67
N VAL A 224 -32.58 2.56 -7.72
CA VAL A 224 -31.22 2.03 -7.77
C VAL A 224 -30.85 1.84 -9.24
N ASP A 225 -30.78 2.96 -9.97
CA ASP A 225 -30.54 3.00 -11.42
C ASP A 225 -29.06 3.18 -11.77
N GLY A 226 -28.21 3.43 -10.77
CA GLY A 226 -26.80 3.71 -10.96
C GLY A 226 -26.51 5.07 -11.57
N VAL A 227 -27.41 6.03 -11.45
CA VAL A 227 -27.21 7.43 -11.89
C VAL A 227 -27.30 8.34 -10.68
N LEU A 228 -26.23 9.09 -10.40
CA LEU A 228 -26.21 10.06 -9.31
C LEU A 228 -26.97 11.33 -9.75
N GLY A 229 -28.28 11.24 -9.62
CA GLY A 229 -29.22 12.29 -9.99
C GLY A 229 -29.72 13.10 -8.78
N LYS A 230 -30.69 14.00 -9.03
CA LYS A 230 -31.22 14.90 -7.99
C LYS A 230 -31.72 14.16 -6.74
N GLY A 231 -32.41 13.03 -6.90
CA GLY A 231 -32.94 12.24 -5.77
C GLY A 231 -31.85 11.67 -4.89
N THR A 232 -30.77 11.13 -5.49
CA THR A 232 -29.60 10.62 -4.76
C THR A 232 -28.90 11.75 -4.01
N ILE A 233 -28.67 12.90 -4.67
CA ILE A 233 -28.06 14.09 -4.06
C ILE A 233 -28.87 14.55 -2.84
N ALA A 234 -30.18 14.64 -2.94
CA ALA A 234 -31.02 15.05 -1.82
C ALA A 234 -30.88 14.15 -0.59
N LEU A 235 -30.76 12.84 -0.79
CA LEU A 235 -30.50 11.91 0.33
C LEU A 235 -29.08 12.04 0.88
N VAL A 236 -28.07 12.28 0.04
CA VAL A 236 -26.69 12.56 0.49
C VAL A 236 -26.70 13.82 1.35
N THR A 237 -27.26 14.92 0.86
CA THR A 237 -27.39 16.20 1.61
C THR A 237 -28.12 16.03 2.95
N THR A 238 -29.16 15.21 2.97
CA THR A 238 -29.88 14.89 4.23
C THR A 238 -29.01 14.11 5.19
N LEU A 239 -28.22 13.15 4.69
CA LEU A 239 -27.28 12.38 5.49
C LEU A 239 -26.18 13.29 6.05
N GLU A 240 -25.58 14.15 5.22
CA GLU A 240 -24.57 15.13 5.62
C GLU A 240 -25.09 16.01 6.76
N THR A 241 -26.30 16.52 6.63
CA THR A 241 -26.96 17.31 7.69
C THR A 241 -27.10 16.50 8.98
N ASN A 242 -27.59 15.27 8.89
CA ASN A 242 -27.82 14.42 10.07
C ASN A 242 -26.53 13.99 10.75
N ALA A 243 -25.44 13.86 9.99
CA ALA A 243 -24.14 13.41 10.48
C ALA A 243 -23.18 14.58 10.79
N ALA A 244 -23.64 15.82 10.71
CA ALA A 244 -22.84 17.05 10.90
C ALA A 244 -21.59 17.08 9.96
N LEU A 245 -21.75 16.61 8.73
CA LEU A 245 -20.73 16.68 7.67
C LEU A 245 -20.90 17.97 6.82
N PRO A 246 -19.89 18.36 6.02
CA PRO A 246 -20.05 19.42 5.03
C PRO A 246 -21.22 19.11 4.09
N ILE A 247 -22.13 20.09 3.90
CA ILE A 247 -23.37 19.89 3.13
C ILE A 247 -23.11 20.33 1.68
N ASP A 248 -22.56 19.42 0.87
CA ASP A 248 -22.22 19.69 -0.54
C ASP A 248 -22.89 18.72 -1.54
N GLY A 249 -23.57 17.69 -1.04
CA GLY A 249 -24.23 16.66 -1.85
C GLY A 249 -23.27 15.75 -2.60
N ILE A 250 -22.03 15.65 -2.13
CA ILE A 250 -20.96 14.81 -2.68
C ILE A 250 -20.79 13.59 -1.77
N ALA A 251 -20.90 12.39 -2.34
CA ALA A 251 -20.65 11.18 -1.57
C ALA A 251 -19.13 10.89 -1.51
N ASP A 252 -18.47 11.53 -0.57
CA ASP A 252 -17.07 11.38 -0.24
C ASP A 252 -16.82 10.22 0.75
N GLU A 253 -15.59 10.05 1.23
CA GLU A 253 -15.26 9.00 2.20
C GLU A 253 -16.01 9.12 3.52
N ALA A 254 -16.31 10.35 3.97
CA ALA A 254 -17.05 10.58 5.21
C ALA A 254 -18.50 10.10 5.08
N VAL A 255 -19.16 10.42 3.96
CA VAL A 255 -20.50 9.93 3.61
C VAL A 255 -20.51 8.40 3.50
N LEU A 256 -19.51 7.80 2.84
CA LEU A 256 -19.39 6.35 2.71
C LEU A 256 -19.19 5.66 4.06
N ALA A 257 -18.40 6.27 4.95
CA ALA A 257 -18.18 5.74 6.31
C ALA A 257 -19.48 5.71 7.13
N VAL A 258 -20.29 6.76 7.08
CA VAL A 258 -21.61 6.80 7.73
C VAL A 258 -22.53 5.70 7.19
N LEU A 259 -22.43 5.39 5.90
CA LEU A 259 -23.23 4.36 5.25
C LEU A 259 -22.67 2.94 5.45
N GLY A 260 -21.51 2.79 6.09
CA GLY A 260 -20.83 1.50 6.26
C GLY A 260 -20.32 0.92 4.93
N ILE A 261 -20.07 1.76 3.92
CA ILE A 261 -19.49 1.34 2.65
C ILE A 261 -17.97 1.43 2.78
N ASP A 262 -17.28 0.30 2.66
CA ASP A 262 -15.83 0.28 2.58
C ASP A 262 -15.35 0.81 1.22
N PRO A 263 -14.63 1.95 1.16
CA PRO A 263 -14.08 2.49 -0.08
C PRO A 263 -13.18 1.49 -0.84
N ALA A 264 -12.60 0.50 -0.16
CA ALA A 264 -11.78 -0.52 -0.79
C ALA A 264 -12.58 -1.47 -1.69
N THR A 265 -13.89 -1.59 -1.49
CA THR A 265 -14.79 -2.42 -2.32
C THR A 265 -15.20 -1.76 -3.62
N ILE A 266 -14.93 -0.46 -3.77
CA ILE A 266 -15.28 0.30 -4.97
C ILE A 266 -14.40 -0.13 -6.15
N ILE A 267 -15.04 -0.40 -7.29
CA ILE A 267 -14.36 -0.81 -8.52
C ILE A 267 -14.85 0.03 -9.70
N LEU A 268 -13.94 0.31 -10.66
CA LEU A 268 -14.34 0.86 -11.94
C LEU A 268 -14.47 -0.28 -12.96
N SER A 269 -15.61 -0.30 -13.65
CA SER A 269 -15.95 -1.33 -14.63
C SER A 269 -16.66 -0.71 -15.82
N GLN A 270 -16.87 -1.49 -16.85
CA GLN A 270 -17.62 -1.04 -18.03
C GLN A 270 -18.99 -0.47 -17.62
N GLY A 271 -19.33 0.70 -18.15
CA GLY A 271 -20.51 1.46 -17.79
C GLY A 271 -20.28 2.56 -16.74
N THR A 272 -19.13 2.54 -16.02
CA THR A 272 -18.79 3.63 -15.10
C THR A 272 -18.50 4.91 -15.87
N LYS A 273 -19.10 6.01 -15.42
CA LYS A 273 -18.74 7.38 -15.80
C LYS A 273 -18.32 8.13 -14.53
N HIS A 274 -17.05 8.52 -14.46
CA HIS A 274 -16.47 9.16 -13.29
C HIS A 274 -15.11 9.82 -13.64
N ALA A 275 -14.74 10.88 -12.93
CA ALA A 275 -13.46 11.57 -13.15
C ALA A 275 -12.25 10.65 -13.02
N THR A 276 -12.27 9.71 -12.05
CA THR A 276 -11.18 8.73 -11.85
C THR A 276 -10.99 7.80 -13.08
N VAL A 277 -12.02 7.58 -13.89
CA VAL A 277 -11.88 6.82 -15.14
C VAL A 277 -10.99 7.57 -16.12
N ALA A 278 -11.12 8.91 -16.23
CA ALA A 278 -10.24 9.72 -17.08
C ALA A 278 -8.79 9.65 -16.60
N THR A 279 -8.57 9.68 -15.29
CA THR A 279 -7.24 9.50 -14.70
C THR A 279 -6.66 8.11 -15.05
N ALA A 280 -7.47 7.05 -14.93
CA ALA A 280 -7.07 5.69 -15.31
C ALA A 280 -6.74 5.59 -16.81
N GLN A 281 -7.55 6.19 -17.67
CA GLN A 281 -7.32 6.22 -19.12
C GLN A 281 -6.00 6.93 -19.46
N THR A 282 -5.70 8.04 -18.82
CA THR A 282 -4.42 8.77 -18.98
C THR A 282 -3.24 7.91 -18.54
N ALA A 283 -3.34 7.26 -17.37
CA ALA A 283 -2.30 6.38 -16.86
C ALA A 283 -2.08 5.16 -17.79
N LEU A 284 -3.16 4.52 -18.26
CA LEU A 284 -3.10 3.42 -19.24
C LEU A 284 -2.44 3.85 -20.57
N ALA A 285 -2.78 5.06 -21.06
CA ALA A 285 -2.16 5.60 -22.28
C ALA A 285 -0.64 5.71 -22.11
N ARG A 286 -0.20 6.25 -20.99
CA ARG A 286 1.22 6.44 -20.65
C ARG A 286 1.95 5.11 -20.52
N VAL A 287 1.42 4.19 -19.68
CA VAL A 287 2.07 2.91 -19.36
C VAL A 287 2.14 2.00 -20.59
N LEU A 288 1.05 1.89 -21.35
CA LEU A 288 0.96 1.01 -22.53
C LEU A 288 1.50 1.65 -23.81
N LYS A 289 1.91 2.93 -23.77
CA LYS A 289 2.37 3.72 -24.93
C LYS A 289 1.35 3.71 -26.06
N VAL A 290 0.08 4.00 -25.75
CA VAL A 290 -1.02 4.03 -26.72
C VAL A 290 -1.78 5.34 -26.63
N LYS A 291 -2.40 5.77 -27.74
CA LYS A 291 -3.29 6.93 -27.73
C LYS A 291 -4.65 6.52 -27.15
N VAL A 292 -5.11 7.23 -26.15
CA VAL A 292 -6.41 7.02 -25.50
C VAL A 292 -7.08 8.38 -25.29
N ARG A 293 -8.37 8.45 -25.56
CA ARG A 293 -9.18 9.59 -25.16
C ARG A 293 -9.56 9.39 -23.67
N ALA A 294 -9.12 10.32 -22.84
CA ALA A 294 -9.45 10.31 -21.39
C ALA A 294 -10.80 11.04 -21.18
N ASP A 295 -11.89 10.41 -21.57
CA ASP A 295 -13.24 10.98 -21.54
C ASP A 295 -14.02 10.69 -20.25
N GLY A 296 -13.43 9.94 -19.32
CA GLY A 296 -14.07 9.55 -18.06
C GLY A 296 -15.16 8.48 -18.23
N ILE A 297 -15.27 7.85 -19.40
CA ILE A 297 -16.26 6.81 -19.67
C ILE A 297 -15.57 5.46 -19.82
N TYR A 298 -15.91 4.54 -18.94
CA TYR A 298 -15.35 3.18 -18.96
C TYR A 298 -16.06 2.33 -20.02
N GLY A 299 -15.63 2.47 -21.26
CA GLY A 299 -16.16 1.70 -22.39
C GLY A 299 -15.44 0.36 -22.59
N SER A 300 -15.81 -0.37 -23.65
CA SER A 300 -15.16 -1.62 -24.06
C SER A 300 -13.67 -1.42 -24.41
N GLY A 301 -13.29 -0.25 -24.95
CA GLY A 301 -11.92 0.14 -25.21
C GLY A 301 -11.09 0.19 -23.92
N THR A 302 -11.60 0.86 -22.89
CA THR A 302 -10.96 0.92 -21.57
C THR A 302 -10.84 -0.46 -20.97
N THR A 303 -11.88 -1.29 -21.03
CA THR A 303 -11.86 -2.69 -20.57
C THR A 303 -10.71 -3.49 -21.21
N ARG A 304 -10.51 -3.34 -22.52
CA ARG A 304 -9.44 -4.03 -23.25
C ARG A 304 -8.05 -3.57 -22.81
N LEU A 305 -7.87 -2.27 -22.63
CA LEU A 305 -6.60 -1.71 -22.16
C LEU A 305 -6.29 -2.15 -20.72
N VAL A 306 -7.27 -2.18 -19.85
CA VAL A 306 -7.11 -2.69 -18.47
C VAL A 306 -6.69 -4.15 -18.48
N LYS A 307 -7.33 -5.03 -19.28
CA LYS A 307 -6.89 -6.43 -19.42
C LYS A 307 -5.46 -6.55 -19.92
N ARG A 308 -5.08 -5.73 -20.93
CA ARG A 308 -3.71 -5.71 -21.45
C ARG A 308 -2.71 -5.27 -20.37
N PHE A 309 -3.04 -4.25 -19.60
CA PHE A 309 -2.23 -3.79 -18.49
C PHE A 309 -2.12 -4.86 -17.40
N GLN A 310 -3.24 -5.45 -16.96
CA GLN A 310 -3.26 -6.53 -15.98
C GLN A 310 -2.38 -7.71 -16.40
N LYS A 311 -2.40 -8.08 -17.69
CA LYS A 311 -1.48 -9.09 -18.26
C LYS A 311 -0.03 -8.68 -18.12
N SER A 312 0.31 -7.43 -18.44
CA SER A 312 1.70 -6.94 -18.43
C SER A 312 2.33 -6.89 -17.02
N VAL A 313 1.51 -6.81 -15.97
CA VAL A 313 1.95 -6.80 -14.58
C VAL A 313 1.63 -8.11 -13.81
N GLY A 314 1.25 -9.16 -14.54
CA GLY A 314 1.05 -10.51 -13.98
C GLY A 314 -0.17 -10.68 -13.06
N ILE A 315 -1.18 -9.78 -13.12
CA ILE A 315 -2.40 -9.90 -12.32
C ILE A 315 -3.57 -10.40 -13.16
N LYS A 316 -4.61 -10.93 -12.47
CA LYS A 316 -5.80 -11.51 -13.12
C LYS A 316 -6.46 -10.52 -14.08
N GLN A 317 -6.66 -10.93 -15.34
CA GLN A 317 -7.22 -10.10 -16.42
C GLN A 317 -8.74 -9.94 -16.30
N THR A 318 -9.23 -9.27 -15.28
CA THR A 318 -10.66 -9.04 -15.06
C THR A 318 -11.26 -7.99 -15.99
N GLY A 319 -10.42 -7.07 -16.48
CA GLY A 319 -10.86 -5.89 -17.21
C GLY A 319 -11.60 -4.88 -16.33
N LYS A 320 -11.50 -5.02 -15.01
CA LYS A 320 -12.01 -4.09 -14.00
C LYS A 320 -10.83 -3.47 -13.26
N ILE A 321 -10.97 -2.23 -12.87
CA ILE A 321 -9.99 -1.57 -11.99
C ILE A 321 -10.55 -1.67 -10.57
N ASN A 322 -10.03 -2.60 -9.80
CA ASN A 322 -10.12 -2.67 -8.35
C ASN A 322 -8.91 -1.97 -7.73
N ARG A 323 -8.83 -1.94 -6.41
CA ARG A 323 -7.72 -1.32 -5.67
C ARG A 323 -6.35 -1.82 -6.13
N LEU A 324 -6.19 -3.15 -6.31
CA LEU A 324 -4.95 -3.76 -6.79
C LEU A 324 -4.55 -3.23 -8.17
N THR A 325 -5.46 -3.28 -9.14
CA THR A 325 -5.20 -2.79 -10.51
C THR A 325 -4.90 -1.30 -10.50
N TRP A 326 -5.58 -0.53 -9.65
CA TRP A 326 -5.39 0.91 -9.52
C TRP A 326 -4.00 1.27 -8.98
N GLN A 327 -3.59 0.62 -7.91
CA GLN A 327 -2.27 0.81 -7.31
C GLN A 327 -1.15 0.45 -8.27
N ALA A 328 -1.26 -0.73 -8.92
CA ALA A 328 -0.31 -1.15 -9.95
C ALA A 328 -0.21 -0.16 -11.11
N LEU A 329 -1.36 0.40 -11.53
CA LEU A 329 -1.43 1.37 -12.64
C LEU A 329 -0.76 2.70 -12.25
N LEU A 330 -1.02 3.19 -11.05
CA LEU A 330 -0.39 4.41 -10.54
C LEU A 330 1.13 4.22 -10.43
N SER A 331 1.59 3.13 -9.81
CA SER A 331 3.02 2.82 -9.70
C SER A 331 3.70 2.76 -11.07
N ALA A 332 3.14 2.02 -12.03
CA ALA A 332 3.68 1.92 -13.39
C ALA A 332 3.67 3.27 -14.14
N SER A 333 2.71 4.15 -13.83
CA SER A 333 2.62 5.47 -14.48
C SER A 333 3.63 6.49 -13.96
N MET A 334 4.15 6.29 -12.75
CA MET A 334 5.19 7.14 -12.15
C MET A 334 6.60 6.77 -12.65
N GLN A 335 6.79 5.53 -13.13
CA GLN A 335 8.09 5.01 -13.59
C GLN A 335 8.48 5.42 -15.02
N LYS A 336 7.69 6.22 -15.68
CA LYS A 336 7.87 6.71 -17.06
C LYS A 336 7.59 8.20 -17.12
#